data_ea1fa05774ae0e7118ef3a44fd9a5219
#
_entry.id   ea1fa05774ae0e7118ef3a44fd9a5219
#
_cell.length_a   1.000
_cell.length_b   1.000
_cell.length_c   1.000
_cell.angle_alpha   90.00
_cell.angle_beta   90.00
_cell.angle_gamma   90.00
#
_symmetry.space_group_name_H-M   'P 1'
#
loop_
_entity.id
_entity.type
_entity.pdbx_description
1 polymer ?
#
loop_
_entity_poly.entity_id
_entity_poly.type
_entity_poly.pdbx_seq_one_letter_code
_entity_poly.pdbx_strand_id
1 'polypeptide(L)'
;MSIQVCVTGLVAYLSQKLGVTFYLLGILLCLMVIDYLSGMAASAVEALDHPDDKSYGWSSRKGAKGIAKKVAYLFVIAVGMVIDYVIIQTSGVLGFNLPNTMLSLLVTVWYMLNEALSITENAGRMGAPVPEWLMTVSYTHLRAHETLSD
;
A
#
# COMPACT_ATOMS: atom_id res chain seq x y z
N MET A 1 -34.55 -3.41 1.93
CA MET A 1 -33.36 -3.41 2.80
C MET A 1 -32.37 -2.43 2.17
N SER A 2 -32.04 -1.33 2.85
CA SER A 2 -31.21 -0.27 2.23
C SER A 2 -29.76 -0.75 2.06
N ILE A 3 -29.09 -0.31 0.99
CA ILE A 3 -27.68 -0.60 0.72
C ILE A 3 -26.80 -0.28 1.95
N GLN A 4 -27.17 0.77 2.70
CA GLN A 4 -26.48 1.15 3.94
C GLN A 4 -26.48 0.03 4.99
N VAL A 5 -27.62 -0.66 5.19
CA VAL A 5 -27.71 -1.76 6.17
C VAL A 5 -26.84 -2.94 5.76
N CYS A 6 -26.80 -3.27 4.46
CA CYS A 6 -25.95 -4.33 3.95
C CYS A 6 -24.45 -3.99 4.09
N VAL A 7 -24.06 -2.75 3.76
CA VAL A 7 -22.68 -2.27 3.89
C VAL A 7 -22.26 -2.25 5.36
N THR A 8 -23.08 -1.70 6.25
CA THR A 8 -22.77 -1.66 7.68
C THR A 8 -22.64 -3.06 8.28
N GLY A 9 -23.53 -3.98 7.90
CA GLY A 9 -23.48 -5.38 8.35
C GLY A 9 -22.21 -6.09 7.86
N LEU A 10 -21.83 -5.88 6.61
CA LEU A 10 -20.59 -6.44 6.05
C LEU A 10 -19.34 -5.89 6.74
N VAL A 11 -19.29 -4.57 6.93
CA VAL A 11 -18.18 -3.91 7.63
C VAL A 11 -18.05 -4.42 9.06
N ALA A 12 -19.16 -4.53 9.79
CA ALA A 12 -19.17 -5.05 11.16
C ALA A 12 -18.69 -6.52 11.21
N TYR A 13 -19.15 -7.35 10.28
CA TYR A 13 -18.73 -8.74 10.18
C TYR A 13 -17.22 -8.87 9.88
N LEU A 14 -16.72 -8.13 8.89
CA LEU A 14 -15.30 -8.13 8.53
C LEU A 14 -14.44 -7.60 9.67
N SER A 15 -14.83 -6.51 10.32
CA SER A 15 -14.13 -5.95 11.47
C SER A 15 -14.02 -6.95 12.62
N GLN A 16 -15.09 -7.70 12.90
CA GLN A 16 -15.09 -8.73 13.94
C GLN A 16 -14.21 -9.93 13.59
N LYS A 17 -14.16 -10.32 12.32
CA LYS A 17 -13.39 -11.49 11.88
C LYS A 17 -11.91 -11.20 11.65
N LEU A 18 -11.59 -10.03 11.09
CA LEU A 18 -10.23 -9.63 10.72
C LEU A 18 -9.54 -8.79 11.81
N GLY A 19 -10.30 -8.28 12.80
CA GLY A 19 -9.74 -7.53 13.92
C GLY A 19 -8.86 -6.35 13.47
N VAL A 20 -7.65 -6.27 14.03
CA VAL A 20 -6.69 -5.18 13.74
C VAL A 20 -6.34 -5.10 12.25
N THR A 21 -6.26 -6.23 11.55
CA THR A 21 -5.92 -6.27 10.11
C THR A 21 -6.94 -5.50 9.27
N PHE A 22 -8.23 -5.53 9.65
CA PHE A 22 -9.27 -4.77 8.95
C PHE A 22 -9.04 -3.26 9.01
N TYR A 23 -8.68 -2.73 10.20
CA TYR A 23 -8.37 -1.31 10.36
C TYR A 23 -7.12 -0.91 9.58
N LEU A 24 -6.08 -1.74 9.60
CA LEU A 24 -4.84 -1.48 8.86
C LEU A 24 -5.06 -1.52 7.35
N LEU A 25 -5.91 -2.41 6.85
CA LEU A 25 -6.32 -2.40 5.44
C LEU A 25 -7.01 -1.08 5.06
N GLY A 26 -7.88 -0.57 5.92
CA GLY A 26 -8.52 0.74 5.71
C GLY A 26 -7.49 1.87 5.61
N ILE A 27 -6.51 1.89 6.53
CA ILE A 27 -5.42 2.88 6.51
C ILE A 27 -4.56 2.70 5.25
N LEU A 28 -4.21 1.47 4.87
CA LEU A 28 -3.45 1.19 3.65
C LEU A 28 -4.18 1.72 2.41
N LEU A 29 -5.50 1.48 2.28
CA LEU A 29 -6.28 2.01 1.17
C LEU A 29 -6.26 3.54 1.13
N CYS A 30 -6.36 4.21 2.28
CA CYS A 30 -6.22 5.66 2.36
C CYS A 30 -4.83 6.12 1.91
N LEU A 31 -3.74 5.46 2.35
CA LEU A 31 -2.38 5.76 1.93
C LEU A 31 -2.20 5.57 0.42
N MET A 32 -2.77 4.49 -0.15
CA MET A 32 -2.74 4.24 -1.60
C MET A 32 -3.41 5.36 -2.41
N VAL A 33 -4.51 5.91 -1.91
CA VAL A 33 -5.20 7.05 -2.55
C VAL A 33 -4.34 8.32 -2.43
N ILE A 34 -3.79 8.60 -1.25
CA ILE A 34 -2.93 9.77 -1.02
C ILE A 34 -1.67 9.68 -1.89
N ASP A 35 -1.03 8.51 -1.98
CA ASP A 35 0.13 8.31 -2.86
C ASP A 35 -0.22 8.57 -4.33
N TYR A 36 -1.34 8.03 -4.80
CA TYR A 36 -1.77 8.27 -6.18
C TYR A 36 -2.00 9.76 -6.47
N LEU A 37 -2.69 10.46 -5.57
CA LEU A 37 -2.95 11.90 -5.72
C LEU A 37 -1.67 12.74 -5.62
N SER A 38 -0.79 12.42 -4.67
CA SER A 38 0.50 13.12 -4.52
C SER A 38 1.41 12.88 -5.73
N GLY A 39 1.42 11.67 -6.29
CA GLY A 39 2.16 11.35 -7.51
C GLY A 39 1.66 12.11 -8.73
N MET A 40 0.33 12.30 -8.86
CA MET A 40 -0.24 13.16 -9.90
C MET A 40 0.17 14.62 -9.72
N ALA A 41 0.10 15.13 -8.49
CA ALA A 41 0.49 16.51 -8.17
C ALA A 41 1.98 16.74 -8.43
N ALA A 42 2.86 15.83 -8.00
CA ALA A 42 4.29 15.89 -8.26
C ALA A 42 4.61 15.91 -9.76
N SER A 43 3.94 15.05 -10.54
CA SER A 43 4.11 15.04 -12.00
C SER A 43 3.62 16.33 -12.66
N ALA A 44 2.59 16.98 -12.12
CA ALA A 44 2.12 18.26 -12.61
C ALA A 44 3.14 19.39 -12.32
N VAL A 45 3.72 19.43 -11.13
CA VAL A 45 4.78 20.38 -10.76
C VAL A 45 6.00 20.21 -11.65
N GLU A 46 6.50 18.99 -11.84
CA GLU A 46 7.63 18.71 -12.72
C GLU A 46 7.41 19.15 -14.16
N ALA A 47 6.17 19.01 -14.67
CA ALA A 47 5.83 19.48 -16.01
C ALA A 47 5.87 21.02 -16.14
N LEU A 48 5.59 21.75 -15.06
CA LEU A 48 5.73 23.22 -15.01
C LEU A 48 7.20 23.64 -14.98
N ASP A 49 8.05 22.88 -14.31
CA ASP A 49 9.49 23.16 -14.21
C ASP A 49 10.23 22.82 -15.53
N HIS A 50 9.69 21.92 -16.34
CA HIS A 50 10.27 21.46 -17.62
C HIS A 50 9.30 21.60 -18.79
N PRO A 51 8.90 22.82 -19.20
CA PRO A 51 7.84 23.05 -20.18
C PRO A 51 8.17 22.52 -21.59
N ASP A 52 9.44 22.41 -21.92
CA ASP A 52 9.91 21.98 -23.26
C ASP A 52 10.10 20.46 -23.37
N ASP A 53 10.03 19.72 -22.27
CA ASP A 53 10.25 18.27 -22.24
C ASP A 53 8.95 17.50 -21.95
N LYS A 54 8.39 16.89 -23.00
CA LYS A 54 7.15 16.09 -22.93
C LYS A 54 7.29 14.77 -22.14
N SER A 55 8.49 14.40 -21.71
CA SER A 55 8.71 13.22 -20.84
C SER A 55 8.24 13.44 -19.41
N TYR A 56 8.21 14.71 -18.98
CA TYR A 56 7.66 15.13 -17.71
C TYR A 56 6.13 15.26 -17.78
N GLY A 57 5.49 15.08 -16.64
CA GLY A 57 4.05 15.16 -16.50
C GLY A 57 3.36 13.82 -16.33
N TRP A 58 2.08 13.92 -16.04
CA TRP A 58 1.23 12.76 -15.82
C TRP A 58 0.87 12.08 -17.15
N SER A 59 0.91 10.75 -17.16
CA SER A 59 0.41 9.93 -18.26
C SER A 59 -0.49 8.82 -17.76
N SER A 60 -1.53 8.50 -18.55
CA SER A 60 -2.46 7.40 -18.23
C SER A 60 -1.75 6.06 -18.06
N ARG A 61 -0.66 5.82 -18.81
CA ARG A 61 0.15 4.59 -18.69
C ARG A 61 0.86 4.52 -17.32
N LYS A 62 1.46 5.63 -16.87
CA LYS A 62 2.09 5.69 -15.52
C LYS A 62 1.04 5.46 -14.43
N GLY A 63 -0.13 6.12 -14.55
CA GLY A 63 -1.23 5.95 -13.60
C GLY A 63 -1.76 4.51 -13.55
N ALA A 64 -1.99 3.87 -14.70
CA ALA A 64 -2.46 2.49 -14.78
C ALA A 64 -1.45 1.51 -14.16
N LYS A 65 -0.14 1.69 -14.39
CA LYS A 65 0.92 0.88 -13.78
C LYS A 65 0.92 1.02 -12.24
N GLY A 66 0.72 2.25 -11.74
CA GLY A 66 0.60 2.51 -10.30
C GLY A 66 -0.59 1.79 -9.68
N ILE A 67 -1.76 1.85 -10.32
CA ILE A 67 -2.97 1.15 -9.85
C ILE A 67 -2.76 -0.37 -9.87
N ALA A 68 -2.20 -0.93 -10.95
CA ALA A 68 -1.93 -2.36 -11.05
C ALA A 68 -1.01 -2.85 -9.93
N LYS A 69 0.04 -2.09 -9.59
CA LYS A 69 0.93 -2.38 -8.45
C LYS A 69 0.16 -2.44 -7.13
N LYS A 70 -0.74 -1.48 -6.88
CA LYS A 70 -1.55 -1.43 -5.66
C LYS A 70 -2.55 -2.59 -5.57
N VAL A 71 -3.14 -3.00 -6.70
CA VAL A 71 -3.99 -4.20 -6.76
C VAL A 71 -3.18 -5.45 -6.44
N ALA A 72 -1.94 -5.55 -6.93
CA ALA A 72 -1.04 -6.67 -6.60
C ALA A 72 -0.75 -6.73 -5.08
N TYR A 73 -0.59 -5.61 -4.39
CA TYR A 73 -0.45 -5.58 -2.93
C TYR A 73 -1.64 -6.22 -2.21
N LEU A 74 -2.86 -5.91 -2.65
CA LEU A 74 -4.07 -6.51 -2.06
C LEU A 74 -4.12 -8.02 -2.27
N PHE A 75 -3.67 -8.53 -3.43
CA PHE A 75 -3.57 -9.98 -3.66
C PHE A 75 -2.56 -10.64 -2.71
N VAL A 76 -1.40 -10.04 -2.51
CA VAL A 76 -0.39 -10.59 -1.59
C VAL A 76 -0.90 -10.59 -0.15
N ILE A 77 -1.59 -9.54 0.28
CA ILE A 77 -2.22 -9.49 1.61
C ILE A 77 -3.30 -10.58 1.74
N ALA A 78 -4.13 -10.77 0.70
CA ALA A 78 -5.15 -11.82 0.69
C ALA A 78 -4.55 -13.22 0.81
N VAL A 79 -3.43 -13.50 0.11
CA VAL A 79 -2.67 -14.74 0.26
C VAL A 79 -2.14 -14.88 1.69
N GLY A 80 -1.58 -13.81 2.27
CA GLY A 80 -1.16 -13.80 3.67
C GLY A 80 -2.29 -14.16 4.63
N MET A 81 -3.49 -13.60 4.43
CA MET A 81 -4.68 -13.93 5.23
C MET A 81 -5.10 -15.40 5.11
N VAL A 82 -5.01 -15.97 3.91
CA VAL A 82 -5.32 -17.39 3.69
C VAL A 82 -4.31 -18.28 4.41
N ILE A 83 -3.03 -17.96 4.32
CA ILE A 83 -1.96 -18.71 5.02
C ILE A 83 -2.18 -18.60 6.55
N ASP A 84 -2.43 -17.42 7.04
CA ASP A 84 -2.72 -17.18 8.46
C ASP A 84 -3.93 -18.02 8.92
N TYR A 85 -5.01 -18.04 8.14
CA TYR A 85 -6.18 -18.87 8.42
C TYR A 85 -5.84 -20.37 8.50
N VAL A 86 -5.07 -20.88 7.54
CA VAL A 86 -4.63 -22.28 7.51
C VAL A 86 -3.79 -22.61 8.73
N ILE A 87 -2.84 -21.74 9.10
CA ILE A 87 -1.99 -21.92 10.29
C ILE A 87 -2.83 -22.01 11.55
N ILE A 88 -3.82 -21.12 11.74
CA ILE A 88 -4.70 -21.13 12.91
C ILE A 88 -5.50 -22.43 12.98
N GLN A 89 -6.11 -22.84 11.86
CA GLN A 89 -6.93 -24.07 11.84
C GLN A 89 -6.07 -25.31 12.13
N THR A 90 -4.88 -25.38 11.54
CA THR A 90 -3.97 -26.52 11.73
C THR A 90 -3.42 -26.56 13.16
N SER A 91 -3.07 -25.41 13.76
CA SER A 91 -2.56 -25.35 15.12
C SER A 91 -3.61 -25.82 16.15
N GLY A 92 -4.89 -25.51 15.92
CA GLY A 92 -5.98 -26.01 16.75
C GLY A 92 -6.11 -27.53 16.72
N VAL A 93 -5.91 -28.15 15.56
CA VAL A 93 -5.91 -29.63 15.42
C VAL A 93 -4.69 -30.26 16.14
N LEU A 94 -3.55 -29.58 16.13
CA LEU A 94 -2.31 -30.03 16.79
C LEU A 94 -2.25 -29.71 18.29
N GLY A 95 -3.30 -29.09 18.85
CA GLY A 95 -3.38 -28.76 20.27
C GLY A 95 -2.60 -27.48 20.65
N PHE A 96 -2.17 -26.67 19.70
CA PHE A 96 -1.56 -25.37 19.93
C PHE A 96 -2.61 -24.27 19.75
N ASN A 97 -2.73 -23.34 20.72
CA ASN A 97 -3.53 -22.14 20.56
C ASN A 97 -2.63 -20.99 20.09
N LEU A 98 -2.65 -20.71 18.78
CA LEU A 98 -2.05 -19.51 18.23
C LEU A 98 -3.11 -18.40 18.20
N PRO A 99 -2.98 -17.36 19.04
CA PRO A 99 -4.07 -16.40 19.25
C PRO A 99 -4.27 -15.43 18.09
N ASN A 100 -3.27 -15.23 17.22
CA ASN A 100 -3.35 -14.29 16.10
C ASN A 100 -2.35 -14.62 14.98
N THR A 101 -2.75 -14.21 13.81
CA THR A 101 -2.05 -14.28 12.53
C THR A 101 -1.08 -13.11 12.40
N MET A 102 0.17 -13.39 12.14
CA MET A 102 1.20 -12.35 12.02
C MET A 102 1.58 -12.04 10.56
N LEU A 103 1.37 -12.97 9.63
CA LEU A 103 1.86 -12.82 8.26
C LEU A 103 1.14 -11.72 7.49
N SER A 104 -0.19 -11.76 7.47
CA SER A 104 -0.98 -10.71 6.80
C SER A 104 -0.77 -9.34 7.43
N LEU A 105 -0.60 -9.29 8.75
CA LEU A 105 -0.29 -8.07 9.50
C LEU A 105 1.06 -7.49 9.07
N LEU A 106 2.12 -8.29 9.07
CA LEU A 106 3.47 -7.87 8.68
C LEU A 106 3.50 -7.38 7.23
N VAL A 107 2.86 -8.12 6.32
CA VAL A 107 2.77 -7.73 4.90
C VAL A 107 2.00 -6.42 4.74
N THR A 108 0.90 -6.25 5.46
CA THR A 108 0.12 -5.00 5.40
C THR A 108 0.93 -3.81 5.89
N VAL A 109 1.61 -3.93 7.04
CA VAL A 109 2.50 -2.88 7.57
C VAL A 109 3.63 -2.57 6.60
N TRP A 110 4.23 -3.60 5.99
CA TRP A 110 5.26 -3.40 4.97
C TRP A 110 4.78 -2.54 3.79
N TYR A 111 3.59 -2.83 3.25
CA TYR A 111 3.02 -2.02 2.17
C TYR A 111 2.63 -0.61 2.63
N MET A 112 2.15 -0.44 3.87
CA MET A 112 1.90 0.88 4.44
C MET A 112 3.17 1.73 4.48
N LEU A 113 4.31 1.16 4.88
CA LEU A 113 5.61 1.84 4.86
C LEU A 113 6.03 2.21 3.44
N ASN A 114 5.83 1.32 2.47
CA ASN A 114 6.12 1.61 1.06
C ASN A 114 5.27 2.77 0.52
N GLU A 115 3.97 2.82 0.83
CA GLU A 115 3.11 3.93 0.44
C GLU A 115 3.54 5.24 1.13
N ALA A 116 3.88 5.20 2.42
CA ALA A 116 4.36 6.37 3.15
C ALA A 116 5.67 6.93 2.57
N LEU A 117 6.61 6.06 2.20
CA LEU A 117 7.84 6.46 1.51
C LEU A 117 7.55 7.11 0.16
N SER A 118 6.67 6.50 -0.65
CA SER A 118 6.29 7.04 -1.96
C SER A 118 5.63 8.42 -1.83
N ILE A 119 4.73 8.61 -0.85
CA ILE A 119 4.12 9.91 -0.56
C ILE A 119 5.19 10.95 -0.21
N THR A 120 6.18 10.57 0.59
CA THR A 120 7.28 11.45 1.00
C THR A 120 8.16 11.82 -0.19
N GLU A 121 8.47 10.87 -1.08
CA GLU A 121 9.16 11.16 -2.35
C GLU A 121 8.38 12.14 -3.22
N ASN A 122 7.08 11.93 -3.37
CA ASN A 122 6.22 12.83 -4.13
C ASN A 122 6.22 14.24 -3.52
N ALA A 123 6.21 14.35 -2.18
CA ALA A 123 6.34 15.63 -1.48
C ALA A 123 7.68 16.31 -1.79
N GLY A 124 8.79 15.56 -1.77
CA GLY A 124 10.12 16.08 -2.15
C GLY A 124 10.16 16.58 -3.59
N ARG A 125 9.55 15.84 -4.53
CA ARG A 125 9.42 16.26 -5.95
C ARG A 125 8.60 17.53 -6.13
N MET A 126 7.68 17.82 -5.21
CA MET A 126 6.92 19.08 -5.18
C MET A 126 7.67 20.22 -4.48
N GLY A 127 8.92 20.02 -4.02
CA GLY A 127 9.75 21.02 -3.35
C GLY A 127 9.54 21.12 -1.83
N ALA A 128 8.81 20.19 -1.21
CA ALA A 128 8.72 20.14 0.25
C ALA A 128 10.08 19.75 0.87
N PRO A 129 10.49 20.38 1.99
CA PRO A 129 11.73 20.01 2.69
C PRO A 129 11.56 18.62 3.32
N VAL A 130 12.19 17.62 2.72
CA VAL A 130 12.22 16.24 3.22
C VAL A 130 13.57 15.97 3.87
N PRO A 131 13.63 15.36 5.08
CA PRO A 131 14.87 15.01 5.73
C PRO A 131 15.74 14.08 4.86
N GLU A 132 17.05 14.36 4.74
CA GLU A 132 17.96 13.60 3.86
C GLU A 132 18.01 12.10 4.17
N TRP A 133 17.89 11.71 5.43
CA TRP A 133 17.87 10.29 5.81
C TRP A 133 16.67 9.54 5.21
N LEU A 134 15.51 10.21 5.04
CA LEU A 134 14.33 9.63 4.45
C LEU A 134 14.50 9.44 2.94
N MET A 135 15.17 10.38 2.27
CA MET A 135 15.53 10.28 0.86
C MET A 135 16.53 9.14 0.62
N THR A 136 17.49 8.96 1.53
CA THR A 136 18.48 7.87 1.44
C THR A 136 17.81 6.49 1.54
N VAL A 137 16.82 6.31 2.42
CA VAL A 137 16.07 5.06 2.55
C VAL A 137 15.30 4.76 1.27
N SER A 138 14.67 5.78 0.68
CA SER A 138 13.93 5.64 -0.58
C SER A 138 14.82 5.21 -1.74
N TYR A 139 15.96 5.85 -1.95
CA TYR A 139 16.93 5.49 -3.00
C TYR A 139 17.50 4.08 -2.83
N THR A 140 17.73 3.62 -1.61
CA THR A 140 18.23 2.28 -1.33
C THR A 140 17.18 1.21 -1.71
N HIS A 141 15.91 1.50 -1.47
CA HIS A 141 14.80 0.61 -1.80
C HIS A 141 14.57 0.48 -3.31
N LEU A 142 14.69 1.59 -4.06
CA LEU A 142 14.56 1.61 -5.52
C LEU A 142 15.68 0.83 -6.20
N ARG A 143 16.94 1.00 -5.77
CA ARG A 143 18.08 0.24 -6.29
C ARG A 143 17.97 -1.27 -6.07
N ALA A 144 17.46 -1.69 -4.91
CA ALA A 144 17.24 -3.12 -4.63
C ALA A 144 16.19 -3.73 -5.57
N HIS A 145 15.22 -2.96 -6.05
CA HIS A 145 14.21 -3.43 -7.01
C HIS A 145 14.72 -3.49 -8.45
N GLU A 146 15.63 -2.60 -8.87
CA GLU A 146 16.23 -2.62 -10.21
C GLU A 146 17.17 -3.82 -10.40
N THR A 147 17.94 -4.16 -9.37
CA THR A 147 18.88 -5.31 -9.42
C THR A 147 18.21 -6.68 -9.40
N LEU A 148 16.91 -6.76 -9.11
CA LEU A 148 16.14 -8.00 -9.15
C LEU A 148 15.38 -8.20 -10.48
N SER A 149 15.41 -7.21 -11.38
CA SER A 149 14.69 -7.23 -12.67
C SER A 149 15.62 -7.43 -13.88
N ASP A 150 16.92 -7.54 -13.68
CA ASP A 150 17.95 -7.95 -14.65
C ASP A 150 18.35 -9.42 -14.40
#